data_e7b578f4452d4434f3015951df8fea3c
#
_entry.id   e7b578f4452d4434f3015951df8fea3c
#
_cell.length_a   1.000
_cell.length_b   1.000
_cell.length_c   1.000
_cell.angle_alpha   90.00
_cell.angle_beta   90.00
_cell.angle_gamma   90.00
#
_symmetry.space_group_name_H-M   'P 1'
#
loop_
_entity.id
_entity.type
_entity.pdbx_description
1 polymer ?
#
loop_
_entity_poly.entity_id
_entity_poly.type
_entity_poly.pdbx_seq_one_letter_code
_entity_poly.pdbx_strand_id
1 'polypeptide(L)'
;MGLLPAVLLLWSIRGHAQQVHSLSLQEAVGLAGKNNVQIKNALLDYRIQEETNRNITAAAYPQLNGSLGTTYNPKIAVQSFPNFIGAATYQVLTQEGVKNGSGQPIVAPSDFGLITAGFGTKWNASGALSFSQILFDGQVFVGLQARKTSLDYARSNVEVTKESIKVNIYKVYYQLLVSRTQMQQIDANIQRVSKLLSDAEAMFKNGFAEKLDVDRSGVQLSNLQTQKLTTQRNIDNGYLGLKFLIGLPAKDSLVLTDSIAEGDIRTAVPLESNYQYSDRKEFQALTATNLLNEYNIKRYRYSYLPTANLTSNYSKQAFRTKFDFFGSGDWYSIWNIGLTINVPIFDGFAKASNLAKAKLQQQQTQNQLENLKLSIDNDVALARNTFSSAIVSLDYQRKNMELAESVYDQSRKKYEAGLGSTTDITTAQTDLVTAQTNYVSALYDAIIAKVDYLKAIGKLP
;
A
#
# COMPACT_ATOMS: atom_id res chain seq x y z
N MET A 1 -21.67 34.65 52.43
CA MET A 1 -20.21 34.54 52.40
C MET A 1 -19.83 33.09 52.13
N GLY A 2 -19.50 32.78 50.90
CA GLY A 2 -19.14 31.44 50.47
C GLY A 2 -18.01 31.58 49.43
N LEU A 3 -16.80 31.24 49.81
CA LEU A 3 -15.58 31.22 48.98
C LEU A 3 -15.62 30.04 48.02
N LEU A 4 -15.61 30.31 46.70
CA LEU A 4 -15.27 29.35 45.67
C LEU A 4 -13.73 29.20 45.58
N PRO A 5 -13.17 27.96 45.54
CA PRO A 5 -11.77 27.77 45.20
C PRO A 5 -11.61 27.79 43.70
N ALA A 6 -10.77 28.71 43.20
CA ALA A 6 -10.29 28.73 41.80
C ALA A 6 -9.38 27.54 41.56
N VAL A 7 -9.82 26.56 40.80
CA VAL A 7 -9.02 25.45 40.30
C VAL A 7 -8.17 25.98 39.12
N LEU A 8 -6.91 26.28 39.40
CA LEU A 8 -5.87 26.53 38.39
C LEU A 8 -5.57 25.24 37.65
N LEU A 9 -6.14 25.07 36.44
CA LEU A 9 -5.75 24.07 35.46
C LEU A 9 -4.37 24.44 34.89
N LEU A 10 -3.32 23.89 35.52
CA LEU A 10 -1.98 23.85 34.95
C LEU A 10 -2.01 22.95 33.70
N TRP A 11 -2.25 23.53 32.55
CA TRP A 11 -1.92 22.92 31.27
C TRP A 11 -0.40 22.75 31.20
N SER A 12 0.08 21.55 31.52
CA SER A 12 1.45 21.15 31.23
C SER A 12 1.60 21.11 29.71
N ILE A 13 2.08 22.21 29.12
CA ILE A 13 2.64 22.22 27.77
C ILE A 13 3.82 21.25 27.83
N ARG A 14 3.61 20.00 27.41
CA ARG A 14 4.69 19.07 27.08
C ARG A 14 5.41 19.67 25.88
N GLY A 15 6.38 20.53 26.12
CA GLY A 15 7.36 20.89 25.14
C GLY A 15 7.99 19.58 24.65
N HIS A 16 7.75 19.20 23.40
CA HIS A 16 8.47 18.11 22.76
C HIS A 16 9.90 18.60 22.65
N ALA A 17 10.73 18.20 23.61
CA ALA A 17 12.16 18.40 23.54
C ALA A 17 12.66 17.75 22.24
N GLN A 18 13.49 18.48 21.50
CA GLN A 18 14.16 17.98 20.30
C GLN A 18 14.95 16.73 20.68
N GLN A 19 14.52 15.56 20.19
CA GLN A 19 15.23 14.32 20.46
C GLN A 19 16.41 14.19 19.49
N VAL A 20 17.56 13.77 20.02
CA VAL A 20 18.73 13.40 19.23
C VAL A 20 18.70 11.90 19.01
N HIS A 21 18.60 11.48 17.74
CA HIS A 21 18.62 10.08 17.34
C HIS A 21 19.99 9.77 16.75
N SER A 22 20.76 8.87 17.38
CA SER A 22 21.99 8.32 16.83
C SER A 22 21.65 6.97 16.20
N LEU A 23 21.80 6.84 14.89
CA LEU A 23 21.33 5.66 14.15
C LEU A 23 22.41 5.13 13.21
N SER A 24 22.63 3.82 13.27
CA SER A 24 23.27 3.03 12.22
C SER A 24 22.28 2.77 11.06
N LEU A 25 22.81 2.29 9.93
CA LEU A 25 21.98 1.92 8.77
C LEU A 25 20.89 0.89 9.14
N GLN A 26 21.27 -0.15 9.90
CA GLN A 26 20.32 -1.19 10.31
C GLN A 26 19.25 -0.66 11.25
N GLU A 27 19.61 0.21 12.19
CA GLU A 27 18.64 0.87 13.08
C GLU A 27 17.71 1.80 12.32
N ALA A 28 18.21 2.54 11.31
CA ALA A 28 17.41 3.39 10.44
C ALA A 28 16.37 2.56 9.65
N VAL A 29 16.78 1.42 9.07
CA VAL A 29 15.86 0.48 8.39
C VAL A 29 14.85 -0.10 9.38
N GLY A 30 15.29 -0.51 10.56
CA GLY A 30 14.42 -1.04 11.61
C GLY A 30 13.37 -0.02 12.08
N LEU A 31 13.77 1.24 12.23
CA LEU A 31 12.89 2.34 12.62
C LEU A 31 11.85 2.65 11.51
N ALA A 32 12.29 2.65 10.24
CA ALA A 32 11.39 2.79 9.11
C ALA A 32 10.33 1.69 9.06
N GLY A 33 10.71 0.44 9.36
CA GLY A 33 9.79 -0.69 9.46
C GLY A 33 8.65 -0.46 10.47
N LYS A 34 8.89 0.36 11.49
CA LYS A 34 7.91 0.69 12.53
C LYS A 34 7.13 1.98 12.24
N ASN A 35 7.79 2.99 11.66
CA ASN A 35 7.27 4.35 11.61
C ASN A 35 6.86 4.83 10.23
N ASN A 36 7.45 4.29 9.15
CA ASN A 36 7.14 4.72 7.79
C ASN A 36 5.67 4.50 7.45
N VAL A 37 5.01 5.55 6.94
CA VAL A 37 3.56 5.52 6.65
C VAL A 37 3.21 4.53 5.56
N GLN A 38 4.06 4.37 4.53
CA GLN A 38 3.80 3.43 3.44
C GLN A 38 3.83 1.97 3.94
N ILE A 39 4.79 1.64 4.82
CA ILE A 39 4.87 0.32 5.45
C ILE A 39 3.67 0.09 6.38
N LYS A 40 3.29 1.11 7.17
CA LYS A 40 2.09 1.03 8.03
C LYS A 40 0.83 0.79 7.21
N ASN A 41 0.66 1.50 6.08
CA ASN A 41 -0.49 1.30 5.19
C ASN A 41 -0.47 -0.10 4.57
N ALA A 42 0.67 -0.58 4.08
CA ALA A 42 0.77 -1.95 3.56
C ALA A 42 0.42 -3.03 4.62
N LEU A 43 0.80 -2.80 5.90
CA LEU A 43 0.38 -3.67 7.00
C LEU A 43 -1.12 -3.58 7.30
N LEU A 44 -1.73 -2.40 7.14
CA LEU A 44 -3.18 -2.24 7.23
C LEU A 44 -3.89 -2.96 6.07
N ASP A 45 -3.36 -2.88 4.84
CA ASP A 45 -3.89 -3.62 3.69
C ASP A 45 -3.87 -5.14 3.93
N TYR A 46 -2.80 -5.65 4.55
CA TYR A 46 -2.75 -7.05 4.98
C TYR A 46 -3.88 -7.38 5.99
N ARG A 47 -4.12 -6.51 6.99
CA ARG A 47 -5.22 -6.69 7.96
C ARG A 47 -6.59 -6.56 7.32
N ILE A 48 -6.77 -5.65 6.38
CA ILE A 48 -7.99 -5.52 5.58
C ILE A 48 -8.27 -6.83 4.83
N GLN A 49 -7.23 -7.47 4.29
CA GLN A 49 -7.37 -8.78 3.66
C GLN A 49 -7.75 -9.88 4.66
N GLU A 50 -7.25 -9.84 5.90
CA GLU A 50 -7.69 -10.75 6.98
C GLU A 50 -9.18 -10.61 7.26
N GLU A 51 -9.67 -9.36 7.42
CA GLU A 51 -11.10 -9.11 7.65
C GLU A 51 -11.96 -9.45 6.42
N THR A 52 -11.45 -9.21 5.21
CA THR A 52 -12.09 -9.67 3.96
C THR A 52 -12.26 -11.20 3.96
N ASN A 53 -11.25 -11.93 4.38
CA ASN A 53 -11.31 -13.38 4.50
C ASN A 53 -12.29 -13.84 5.60
N ARG A 54 -12.41 -13.09 6.71
CA ARG A 54 -13.43 -13.34 7.73
C ARG A 54 -14.84 -13.12 7.18
N ASN A 55 -15.03 -12.06 6.38
CA ASN A 55 -16.31 -11.78 5.73
C ASN A 55 -16.70 -12.90 4.73
N ILE A 56 -15.75 -13.39 3.91
CA ILE A 56 -15.97 -14.56 3.05
C ILE A 56 -16.37 -15.78 3.88
N THR A 57 -15.74 -15.97 5.04
CA THR A 57 -16.08 -17.08 5.95
C THR A 57 -17.46 -16.90 6.56
N ALA A 58 -17.82 -15.66 6.93
CA ALA A 58 -19.12 -15.34 7.51
C ALA A 58 -20.27 -15.66 6.55
N ALA A 59 -20.07 -15.55 5.24
CA ALA A 59 -21.08 -15.95 4.24
C ALA A 59 -21.42 -17.45 4.30
N ALA A 60 -20.52 -18.29 4.82
CA ALA A 60 -20.78 -19.73 5.01
C ALA A 60 -21.46 -20.06 6.34
N TYR A 61 -21.57 -19.10 7.26
CA TYR A 61 -22.29 -19.29 8.53
C TYR A 61 -23.78 -18.99 8.41
N PRO A 62 -24.61 -19.51 9.37
CA PRO A 62 -26.00 -19.15 9.46
C PRO A 62 -26.19 -17.64 9.60
N GLN A 63 -27.15 -17.11 8.85
CA GLN A 63 -27.57 -15.71 8.94
C GLN A 63 -28.93 -15.62 9.62
N LEU A 64 -29.07 -14.78 10.63
CA LEU A 64 -30.33 -14.52 11.33
C LEU A 64 -30.62 -13.02 11.26
N ASN A 65 -31.75 -12.67 10.66
CA ASN A 65 -32.18 -11.29 10.50
C ASN A 65 -33.56 -11.08 11.17
N GLY A 66 -33.67 -9.99 11.91
CA GLY A 66 -34.95 -9.55 12.45
C GLY A 66 -35.52 -8.35 11.67
N SER A 67 -36.82 -8.34 11.42
CA SER A 67 -37.50 -7.21 10.80
C SER A 67 -38.79 -6.88 11.53
N LEU A 68 -39.10 -5.59 11.68
CA LEU A 68 -40.33 -5.07 12.21
C LEU A 68 -40.88 -4.08 11.19
N GLY A 69 -42.15 -4.19 10.89
CA GLY A 69 -42.79 -3.30 9.93
C GLY A 69 -44.22 -3.00 10.31
N THR A 70 -44.66 -1.79 9.97
CA THR A 70 -46.08 -1.42 10.01
C THR A 70 -46.43 -0.74 8.71
N THR A 71 -47.64 -1.06 8.20
CA THR A 71 -48.17 -0.51 6.94
C THR A 71 -49.53 0.06 7.17
N TYR A 72 -49.76 1.30 6.73
CA TYR A 72 -51.07 1.92 6.66
C TYR A 72 -51.55 1.92 5.22
N ASN A 73 -52.74 1.33 4.99
CA ASN A 73 -53.43 1.29 3.70
C ASN A 73 -54.60 2.29 3.70
N PRO A 74 -54.45 3.50 3.16
CA PRO A 74 -55.54 4.48 3.10
C PRO A 74 -56.76 3.96 2.34
N LYS A 75 -56.51 3.18 1.28
CA LYS A 75 -57.50 2.47 0.48
C LYS A 75 -57.17 1.00 0.47
N ILE A 76 -58.13 0.16 0.84
CA ILE A 76 -58.02 -1.29 0.81
C ILE A 76 -58.24 -1.74 -0.64
N ALA A 77 -57.40 -2.67 -1.11
CA ALA A 77 -57.60 -3.24 -2.44
C ALA A 77 -58.93 -3.99 -2.52
N VAL A 78 -59.68 -3.68 -3.56
CA VAL A 78 -60.96 -4.36 -3.87
C VAL A 78 -60.64 -5.38 -4.97
N GLN A 79 -61.10 -6.61 -4.75
CA GLN A 79 -60.96 -7.69 -5.73
C GLN A 79 -62.36 -8.11 -6.17
N SER A 80 -62.49 -8.40 -7.45
CA SER A 80 -63.71 -8.94 -8.04
C SER A 80 -63.58 -10.44 -8.24
N PHE A 81 -64.58 -11.18 -7.78
CA PHE A 81 -64.65 -12.63 -7.89
C PHE A 81 -65.96 -13.04 -8.54
N PRO A 82 -66.03 -14.19 -9.24
CA PRO A 82 -67.31 -14.81 -9.54
C PRO A 82 -68.16 -14.94 -8.25
N ASN A 83 -69.42 -14.62 -8.33
CA ASN A 83 -70.27 -14.62 -7.16
C ASN A 83 -70.58 -16.07 -6.69
N PHE A 84 -69.58 -16.68 -6.10
CA PHE A 84 -69.66 -18.05 -5.56
C PHE A 84 -70.61 -18.17 -4.37
N ILE A 85 -70.82 -17.08 -3.65
CA ILE A 85 -71.82 -17.06 -2.52
C ILE A 85 -73.23 -17.22 -3.05
N GLY A 86 -73.59 -16.45 -4.07
CA GLY A 86 -74.84 -16.60 -4.77
C GLY A 86 -75.02 -18.01 -5.35
N ALA A 87 -74.00 -18.50 -6.06
CA ALA A 87 -73.99 -19.83 -6.65
C ALA A 87 -74.18 -20.94 -5.58
N ALA A 88 -73.44 -20.88 -4.47
CA ALA A 88 -73.55 -21.84 -3.37
C ALA A 88 -74.95 -21.77 -2.67
N THR A 89 -75.45 -20.56 -2.46
CA THR A 89 -76.78 -20.39 -1.86
C THR A 89 -77.88 -20.99 -2.73
N TYR A 90 -77.84 -20.71 -4.03
CA TYR A 90 -78.81 -21.29 -4.97
C TYR A 90 -78.66 -22.80 -5.09
N GLN A 91 -77.43 -23.32 -5.03
CA GLN A 91 -77.18 -24.75 -5.05
C GLN A 91 -77.88 -25.44 -3.85
N VAL A 92 -77.69 -24.92 -2.64
CA VAL A 92 -78.30 -25.47 -1.45
C VAL A 92 -79.86 -25.40 -1.56
N LEU A 93 -80.42 -24.23 -1.94
CA LEU A 93 -81.84 -24.06 -2.09
C LEU A 93 -82.49 -25.01 -3.09
N THR A 94 -81.78 -25.27 -4.20
CA THR A 94 -82.31 -26.25 -5.20
C THR A 94 -82.16 -27.67 -4.74
N GLN A 95 -81.10 -28.03 -4.05
CA GLN A 95 -80.86 -29.38 -3.49
C GLN A 95 -81.92 -29.73 -2.39
N GLU A 96 -82.26 -28.78 -1.56
CA GLU A 96 -83.28 -28.91 -0.49
C GLU A 96 -84.72 -28.82 -1.01
N GLY A 97 -84.89 -28.60 -2.31
CA GLY A 97 -86.22 -28.52 -2.92
C GLY A 97 -87.06 -27.31 -2.47
N VAL A 98 -86.44 -26.24 -2.03
CA VAL A 98 -87.08 -25.02 -1.58
C VAL A 98 -87.86 -24.37 -2.73
N LYS A 99 -89.11 -23.98 -2.47
CA LYS A 99 -89.97 -23.32 -3.41
C LYS A 99 -90.03 -21.80 -3.16
N ASN A 100 -90.27 -21.01 -4.21
CA ASN A 100 -90.50 -19.60 -4.11
C ASN A 100 -91.88 -19.25 -3.55
N GLY A 101 -92.10 -17.98 -3.30
CA GLY A 101 -93.41 -17.53 -2.74
C GLY A 101 -94.65 -17.84 -3.57
N SER A 102 -94.50 -18.28 -4.80
CA SER A 102 -95.58 -18.74 -5.70
C SER A 102 -95.62 -20.27 -5.81
N GLY A 103 -94.91 -21.02 -4.96
CA GLY A 103 -94.91 -22.48 -4.90
C GLY A 103 -94.08 -23.19 -6.03
N GLN A 104 -93.37 -22.46 -6.84
CA GLN A 104 -92.50 -23.00 -7.93
C GLN A 104 -91.09 -23.31 -7.41
N PRO A 105 -90.44 -24.34 -7.95
CA PRO A 105 -89.00 -24.61 -7.64
C PRO A 105 -88.18 -23.40 -7.88
N ILE A 106 -87.19 -23.18 -7.01
CA ILE A 106 -86.14 -22.17 -7.24
C ILE A 106 -85.26 -22.61 -8.37
N VAL A 107 -85.02 -21.73 -9.37
CA VAL A 107 -84.18 -21.95 -10.49
C VAL A 107 -82.93 -21.06 -10.32
N ALA A 108 -81.75 -21.68 -10.38
CA ALA A 108 -80.52 -20.90 -10.30
C ALA A 108 -80.28 -20.07 -11.59
N PRO A 109 -79.89 -18.80 -11.49
CA PRO A 109 -79.49 -18.02 -12.62
C PRO A 109 -78.33 -18.70 -13.39
N SER A 110 -78.30 -18.52 -14.72
CA SER A 110 -77.19 -19.03 -15.56
C SER A 110 -75.89 -18.28 -15.33
N ASP A 111 -75.94 -17.05 -14.86
CA ASP A 111 -74.79 -16.23 -14.48
C ASP A 111 -75.13 -15.49 -13.15
N PHE A 112 -74.25 -15.70 -12.16
CA PHE A 112 -74.35 -15.02 -10.86
C PHE A 112 -73.58 -13.68 -10.83
N GLY A 113 -72.97 -13.25 -11.92
CA GLY A 113 -72.17 -12.02 -12.01
C GLY A 113 -70.96 -12.02 -11.10
N LEU A 114 -70.37 -10.84 -10.89
CA LEU A 114 -69.21 -10.64 -10.05
C LEU A 114 -69.62 -10.03 -8.69
N ILE A 115 -68.96 -10.50 -7.61
CA ILE A 115 -69.00 -9.87 -6.30
C ILE A 115 -67.69 -9.15 -6.07
N THR A 116 -67.75 -7.91 -5.62
CA THR A 116 -66.60 -7.11 -5.24
C THR A 116 -66.42 -7.09 -3.72
N ALA A 117 -65.25 -7.43 -3.24
CA ALA A 117 -64.96 -7.40 -1.81
C ALA A 117 -63.60 -6.73 -1.55
N GLY A 118 -63.54 -5.92 -0.53
CA GLY A 118 -62.27 -5.38 -0.03
C GLY A 118 -61.60 -6.37 0.93
N PHE A 119 -60.44 -6.92 0.52
CA PHE A 119 -59.69 -7.83 1.37
C PHE A 119 -58.47 -7.12 1.96
N GLY A 120 -58.46 -7.02 3.29
CA GLY A 120 -57.35 -6.42 4.05
C GLY A 120 -57.83 -5.51 5.18
N THR A 121 -56.88 -4.94 5.86
CA THR A 121 -57.11 -3.99 6.97
C THR A 121 -56.33 -2.70 6.72
N LYS A 122 -56.83 -1.60 7.32
CA LYS A 122 -56.16 -0.29 7.18
C LYS A 122 -54.76 -0.29 7.78
N TRP A 123 -54.55 -1.02 8.85
CA TRP A 123 -53.26 -1.11 9.55
C TRP A 123 -52.81 -2.56 9.63
N ASN A 124 -51.58 -2.79 9.19
CA ASN A 124 -50.93 -4.08 9.31
C ASN A 124 -49.60 -3.89 10.03
N ALA A 125 -49.28 -4.74 10.97
CA ALA A 125 -47.97 -4.79 11.59
C ALA A 125 -47.41 -6.21 11.49
N SER A 126 -46.11 -6.31 11.33
CA SER A 126 -45.40 -7.58 11.28
C SER A 126 -44.05 -7.52 12.01
N GLY A 127 -43.74 -8.58 12.73
CA GLY A 127 -42.39 -8.85 13.23
C GLY A 127 -41.98 -10.19 12.68
N ALA A 128 -40.76 -10.26 12.07
CA ALA A 128 -40.25 -11.50 11.48
C ALA A 128 -38.81 -11.75 11.90
N LEU A 129 -38.51 -13.04 12.10
CA LEU A 129 -37.14 -13.59 12.21
C LEU A 129 -36.90 -14.47 11.01
N SER A 130 -35.90 -14.12 10.21
CA SER A 130 -35.51 -14.86 9.01
C SER A 130 -34.14 -15.50 9.21
N PHE A 131 -34.08 -16.81 9.15
CA PHE A 131 -32.87 -17.61 9.16
C PHE A 131 -32.54 -18.05 7.73
N SER A 132 -31.27 -17.94 7.35
CA SER A 132 -30.76 -18.49 6.09
C SER A 132 -29.40 -19.11 6.27
N GLN A 133 -29.18 -20.28 5.63
CA GLN A 133 -27.94 -21.03 5.65
C GLN A 133 -27.63 -21.56 4.26
N ILE A 134 -26.46 -21.23 3.75
CA ILE A 134 -25.92 -21.84 2.54
C ILE A 134 -25.50 -23.26 2.89
N LEU A 135 -26.14 -24.27 2.29
CA LEU A 135 -25.76 -25.68 2.43
C LEU A 135 -24.73 -26.07 1.38
N PHE A 136 -24.88 -25.55 0.17
CA PHE A 136 -23.96 -25.79 -0.93
C PHE A 136 -23.93 -24.59 -1.88
N ASP A 137 -22.75 -24.02 -2.07
CA ASP A 137 -22.42 -23.06 -3.14
C ASP A 137 -20.95 -23.27 -3.52
N GLY A 138 -20.71 -23.75 -4.74
CA GLY A 138 -19.37 -24.03 -5.24
C GLY A 138 -18.47 -22.80 -5.26
N GLN A 139 -19.02 -21.59 -5.47
CA GLN A 139 -18.25 -20.37 -5.49
C GLN A 139 -17.77 -19.98 -4.08
N VAL A 140 -18.63 -20.15 -3.06
CA VAL A 140 -18.27 -19.93 -1.66
C VAL A 140 -17.17 -20.87 -1.22
N PHE A 141 -17.26 -22.16 -1.56
CA PHE A 141 -16.20 -23.12 -1.21
C PHE A 141 -14.86 -22.78 -1.86
N VAL A 142 -14.85 -22.34 -3.11
CA VAL A 142 -13.60 -21.87 -3.75
C VAL A 142 -13.07 -20.60 -3.08
N GLY A 143 -13.93 -19.67 -2.71
CA GLY A 143 -13.54 -18.48 -1.95
C GLY A 143 -12.88 -18.84 -0.61
N LEU A 144 -13.43 -19.84 0.11
CA LEU A 144 -12.81 -20.35 1.34
C LEU A 144 -11.44 -20.99 1.11
N GLN A 145 -11.23 -21.70 -0.01
CA GLN A 145 -9.93 -22.27 -0.38
C GLN A 145 -8.90 -21.18 -0.72
N ALA A 146 -9.31 -20.09 -1.38
CA ALA A 146 -8.43 -19.00 -1.81
C ALA A 146 -7.92 -18.12 -0.67
N ARG A 147 -8.48 -18.19 0.55
CA ARG A 147 -8.17 -17.30 1.68
C ARG A 147 -6.69 -17.28 2.04
N LYS A 148 -6.01 -18.44 2.06
CA LYS A 148 -4.58 -18.51 2.36
C LYS A 148 -3.77 -17.76 1.30
N THR A 149 -4.04 -18.03 0.03
CA THR A 149 -3.33 -17.40 -1.09
C THR A 149 -3.54 -15.89 -1.13
N SER A 150 -4.74 -15.40 -0.77
CA SER A 150 -5.00 -13.95 -0.70
C SER A 150 -4.19 -13.28 0.42
N LEU A 151 -3.97 -13.96 1.55
CA LEU A 151 -3.09 -13.47 2.61
C LEU A 151 -1.61 -13.53 2.20
N ASP A 152 -1.19 -14.58 1.52
CA ASP A 152 0.18 -14.70 1.00
C ASP A 152 0.48 -13.60 -0.01
N TYR A 153 -0.49 -13.26 -0.89
CA TYR A 153 -0.39 -12.11 -1.79
C TYR A 153 -0.25 -10.78 -1.03
N ALA A 154 -1.12 -10.53 -0.06
CA ALA A 154 -1.08 -9.31 0.74
C ALA A 154 0.24 -9.20 1.53
N ARG A 155 0.74 -10.31 2.09
CA ARG A 155 2.04 -10.38 2.77
C ARG A 155 3.19 -10.04 1.82
N SER A 156 3.18 -10.62 0.61
CA SER A 156 4.22 -10.36 -0.39
C SER A 156 4.26 -8.87 -0.78
N ASN A 157 3.10 -8.20 -0.89
CA ASN A 157 3.05 -6.76 -1.14
C ASN A 157 3.62 -5.92 0.02
N VAL A 158 3.43 -6.36 1.27
CA VAL A 158 4.11 -5.72 2.42
C VAL A 158 5.63 -5.82 2.27
N GLU A 159 6.13 -7.00 1.90
CA GLU A 159 7.58 -7.20 1.75
C GLU A 159 8.15 -6.42 0.54
N VAL A 160 7.42 -6.31 -0.58
CA VAL A 160 7.77 -5.42 -1.71
C VAL A 160 7.90 -3.96 -1.25
N THR A 161 6.93 -3.48 -0.47
CA THR A 161 6.96 -2.11 0.07
C THR A 161 8.14 -1.91 1.01
N LYS A 162 8.40 -2.84 1.93
CA LYS A 162 9.55 -2.77 2.84
C LYS A 162 10.87 -2.74 2.08
N GLU A 163 11.03 -3.59 1.07
CA GLU A 163 12.24 -3.64 0.26
C GLU A 163 12.47 -2.33 -0.51
N SER A 164 11.43 -1.75 -1.08
CA SER A 164 11.51 -0.45 -1.75
C SER A 164 11.96 0.66 -0.80
N ILE A 165 11.36 0.75 0.39
CA ILE A 165 11.75 1.74 1.41
C ILE A 165 13.18 1.49 1.90
N LYS A 166 13.56 0.22 2.14
CA LYS A 166 14.92 -0.16 2.52
C LYS A 166 15.95 0.35 1.50
N VAL A 167 15.75 0.09 0.22
CA VAL A 167 16.65 0.56 -0.85
C VAL A 167 16.81 2.09 -0.81
N ASN A 168 15.70 2.83 -0.65
CA ASN A 168 15.76 4.27 -0.58
C ASN A 168 16.52 4.77 0.66
N ILE A 169 16.35 4.10 1.81
CA ILE A 169 17.12 4.42 3.03
C ILE A 169 18.61 4.18 2.79
N TYR A 170 18.99 3.03 2.22
CA TYR A 170 20.39 2.74 1.89
C TYR A 170 21.01 3.86 1.03
N LYS A 171 20.30 4.25 -0.05
CA LYS A 171 20.80 5.29 -0.96
C LYS A 171 20.99 6.63 -0.27
N VAL A 172 20.01 7.11 0.49
CA VAL A 172 20.09 8.39 1.20
C VAL A 172 21.09 8.36 2.36
N TYR A 173 21.15 7.25 3.09
CA TYR A 173 22.09 7.08 4.20
C TYR A 173 23.55 7.14 3.73
N TYR A 174 23.88 6.37 2.69
CA TYR A 174 25.23 6.39 2.11
C TYR A 174 25.55 7.72 1.42
N GLN A 175 24.56 8.36 0.78
CA GLN A 175 24.73 9.72 0.25
C GLN A 175 25.18 10.69 1.33
N LEU A 176 24.56 10.63 2.52
CA LEU A 176 24.91 11.49 3.66
C LEU A 176 26.33 11.19 4.18
N LEU A 177 26.70 9.91 4.31
CA LEU A 177 28.05 9.52 4.75
C LEU A 177 29.12 10.01 3.77
N VAL A 178 28.90 9.83 2.47
CA VAL A 178 29.82 10.32 1.41
C VAL A 178 29.90 11.84 1.41
N SER A 179 28.76 12.54 1.57
CA SER A 179 28.74 14.00 1.64
C SER A 179 29.51 14.56 2.86
N ARG A 180 29.53 13.83 3.98
CA ARG A 180 30.38 14.20 5.14
C ARG A 180 31.87 14.11 4.81
N THR A 181 32.30 13.06 4.11
CA THR A 181 33.68 12.93 3.63
C THR A 181 34.04 14.08 2.67
N GLN A 182 33.13 14.40 1.73
CA GLN A 182 33.28 15.53 0.82
C GLN A 182 33.43 16.86 1.57
N MET A 183 32.62 17.10 2.60
CA MET A 183 32.70 18.32 3.42
C MET A 183 34.06 18.46 4.10
N GLN A 184 34.61 17.37 4.65
CA GLN A 184 35.94 17.36 5.26
C GLN A 184 37.04 17.74 4.26
N GLN A 185 36.95 17.22 3.02
CA GLN A 185 37.90 17.56 1.94
C GLN A 185 37.79 19.03 1.53
N ILE A 186 36.55 19.56 1.40
CA ILE A 186 36.30 20.96 1.09
C ILE A 186 36.90 21.88 2.18
N ASP A 187 36.70 21.56 3.46
CA ASP A 187 37.25 22.33 4.58
C ASP A 187 38.79 22.33 4.56
N ALA A 188 39.42 21.18 4.31
CA ALA A 188 40.89 21.12 4.15
C ALA A 188 41.37 21.95 2.95
N ASN A 189 40.64 21.94 1.84
CA ASN A 189 41.00 22.75 0.65
C ASN A 189 40.80 24.25 0.91
N ILE A 190 39.75 24.66 1.64
CA ILE A 190 39.54 26.06 2.06
C ILE A 190 40.74 26.51 2.90
N GLN A 191 41.21 25.71 3.86
CA GLN A 191 42.39 26.04 4.67
C GLN A 191 43.66 26.22 3.83
N ARG A 192 43.90 25.26 2.85
CA ARG A 192 45.02 25.35 1.95
C ARG A 192 45.03 26.60 1.09
N VAL A 193 43.89 26.92 0.47
CA VAL A 193 43.75 28.09 -0.42
C VAL A 193 43.73 29.40 0.36
N SER A 194 43.14 29.42 1.58
CA SER A 194 43.22 30.62 2.45
C SER A 194 44.66 30.97 2.81
N LYS A 195 45.51 29.93 3.09
CA LYS A 195 46.94 30.15 3.34
C LYS A 195 47.62 30.66 2.08
N LEU A 196 47.37 30.03 0.92
CA LEU A 196 47.95 30.48 -0.36
C LEU A 196 47.58 31.94 -0.68
N LEU A 197 46.36 32.35 -0.46
CA LEU A 197 45.90 33.73 -0.62
C LEU A 197 46.68 34.69 0.30
N SER A 198 46.82 34.36 1.58
CA SER A 198 47.54 35.14 2.57
C SER A 198 49.03 35.28 2.20
N ASP A 199 49.65 34.20 1.71
CA ASP A 199 51.04 34.20 1.26
C ASP A 199 51.16 35.10 -0.01
N ALA A 200 50.26 34.97 -0.98
CA ALA A 200 50.22 35.79 -2.19
C ALA A 200 50.04 37.30 -1.87
N GLU A 201 49.13 37.63 -0.91
CA GLU A 201 48.92 39.00 -0.45
C GLU A 201 50.19 39.59 0.18
N ALA A 202 50.89 38.81 1.02
CA ALA A 202 52.14 39.21 1.63
C ALA A 202 53.25 39.42 0.60
N MET A 203 53.37 38.55 -0.39
CA MET A 203 54.33 38.69 -1.51
C MET A 203 54.01 39.89 -2.38
N PHE A 204 52.75 40.15 -2.71
CA PHE A 204 52.31 41.31 -3.48
C PHE A 204 52.64 42.63 -2.74
N LYS A 205 52.36 42.70 -1.45
CA LYS A 205 52.69 43.87 -0.61
C LYS A 205 54.16 44.19 -0.57
N ASN A 206 55.02 43.15 -0.70
CA ASN A 206 56.48 43.29 -0.72
C ASN A 206 57.04 43.40 -2.14
N GLY A 207 56.20 43.43 -3.18
CA GLY A 207 56.65 43.55 -4.58
C GLY A 207 57.18 42.30 -5.24
N PHE A 208 56.97 41.11 -4.63
CA PHE A 208 57.43 39.79 -5.13
C PHE A 208 56.33 38.99 -5.87
N ALA A 209 55.10 39.46 -5.94
CA ALA A 209 53.99 38.85 -6.66
C ALA A 209 53.14 39.91 -7.38
N GLU A 210 52.39 39.47 -8.38
CA GLU A 210 51.44 40.32 -9.10
C GLU A 210 50.07 40.34 -8.42
N LYS A 211 49.28 41.44 -8.59
CA LYS A 211 47.90 41.50 -8.13
C LYS A 211 47.05 40.35 -8.70
N LEU A 212 47.36 39.92 -9.93
CA LEU A 212 46.68 38.83 -10.60
C LEU A 212 46.76 37.51 -9.80
N ASP A 213 47.90 37.26 -9.10
CA ASP A 213 48.08 36.04 -8.28
C ASP A 213 47.17 36.05 -7.04
N VAL A 214 47.04 37.26 -6.41
CA VAL A 214 46.11 37.45 -5.28
C VAL A 214 44.66 37.23 -5.74
N ASP A 215 44.27 37.88 -6.85
CA ASP A 215 42.90 37.81 -7.38
C ASP A 215 42.53 36.40 -7.79
N ARG A 216 43.46 35.61 -8.40
CA ARG A 216 43.26 34.17 -8.73
C ARG A 216 43.00 33.32 -7.47
N SER A 217 43.82 33.49 -6.44
CA SER A 217 43.67 32.78 -5.17
C SER A 217 42.36 33.17 -4.47
N GLY A 218 41.94 34.44 -4.54
CA GLY A 218 40.69 34.92 -4.04
C GLY A 218 39.47 34.29 -4.74
N VAL A 219 39.51 34.19 -6.08
CA VAL A 219 38.46 33.52 -6.86
C VAL A 219 38.36 32.03 -6.47
N GLN A 220 39.48 31.33 -6.32
CA GLN A 220 39.52 29.92 -5.96
C GLN A 220 38.93 29.69 -4.55
N LEU A 221 39.28 30.56 -3.57
CA LEU A 221 38.70 30.52 -2.23
C LEU A 221 37.17 30.70 -2.25
N SER A 222 36.68 31.71 -3.00
CA SER A 222 35.26 31.98 -3.14
C SER A 222 34.49 30.81 -3.76
N ASN A 223 35.08 30.16 -4.76
CA ASN A 223 34.51 28.96 -5.37
C ASN A 223 34.38 27.81 -4.36
N LEU A 224 35.40 27.52 -3.55
CA LEU A 224 35.37 26.50 -2.50
C LEU A 224 34.37 26.82 -1.40
N GLN A 225 34.26 28.09 -0.99
CA GLN A 225 33.24 28.53 -0.03
C GLN A 225 31.82 28.33 -0.56
N THR A 226 31.60 28.65 -1.84
CA THR A 226 30.31 28.38 -2.51
C THR A 226 30.01 26.88 -2.58
N GLN A 227 31.03 26.06 -2.90
CA GLN A 227 30.88 24.60 -2.90
C GLN A 227 30.55 24.05 -1.51
N LYS A 228 31.20 24.60 -0.44
CA LYS A 228 30.86 24.27 0.95
C LYS A 228 29.40 24.53 1.28
N LEU A 229 28.90 25.73 0.96
CA LEU A 229 27.48 26.09 1.20
C LEU A 229 26.52 25.17 0.46
N THR A 230 26.83 24.84 -0.79
CA THR A 230 26.00 23.92 -1.59
C THR A 230 26.02 22.49 -1.00
N THR A 231 27.17 21.99 -0.59
CA THR A 231 27.31 20.66 0.02
C THR A 231 26.58 20.62 1.37
N GLN A 232 26.72 21.67 2.20
CA GLN A 232 25.98 21.74 3.47
C GLN A 232 24.47 21.68 3.26
N ARG A 233 23.94 22.48 2.32
CA ARG A 233 22.50 22.45 1.99
C ARG A 233 22.07 21.03 1.51
N ASN A 234 22.87 20.35 0.72
CA ASN A 234 22.58 19.00 0.26
C ASN A 234 22.56 17.99 1.43
N ILE A 235 23.48 18.14 2.39
CA ILE A 235 23.49 17.36 3.64
C ILE A 235 22.21 17.62 4.44
N ASP A 236 21.84 18.87 4.65
CA ASP A 236 20.64 19.24 5.42
C ASP A 236 19.37 18.67 4.76
N ASN A 237 19.25 18.80 3.44
CA ASN A 237 18.15 18.22 2.67
C ASN A 237 18.16 16.68 2.72
N GLY A 238 19.33 16.06 2.67
CA GLY A 238 19.48 14.61 2.82
C GLY A 238 19.01 14.11 4.19
N TYR A 239 19.34 14.84 5.27
CA TYR A 239 18.82 14.53 6.61
C TYR A 239 17.29 14.67 6.69
N LEU A 240 16.70 15.69 6.06
CA LEU A 240 15.25 15.82 5.98
C LEU A 240 14.62 14.65 5.22
N GLY A 241 15.20 14.27 4.08
CA GLY A 241 14.77 13.11 3.31
C GLY A 241 14.87 11.80 4.08
N LEU A 242 15.96 11.58 4.81
CA LEU A 242 16.14 10.39 5.65
C LEU A 242 15.12 10.35 6.79
N LYS A 243 14.91 11.46 7.51
CA LYS A 243 13.88 11.57 8.55
C LYS A 243 12.50 11.23 8.03
N PHE A 244 12.15 11.73 6.85
CA PHE A 244 10.88 11.41 6.18
C PHE A 244 10.76 9.90 5.89
N LEU A 245 11.81 9.28 5.34
CA LEU A 245 11.82 7.84 5.05
C LEU A 245 11.70 6.97 6.30
N ILE A 246 12.35 7.35 7.40
CA ILE A 246 12.30 6.61 8.66
C ILE A 246 11.12 7.00 9.56
N GLY A 247 10.31 7.99 9.12
CA GLY A 247 9.12 8.42 9.85
C GLY A 247 9.41 9.21 11.13
N LEU A 248 10.47 10.04 11.12
CA LEU A 248 10.80 10.98 12.20
C LEU A 248 10.31 12.40 11.88
N PRO A 249 9.96 13.18 12.91
CA PRO A 249 9.66 14.60 12.75
C PRO A 249 10.86 15.38 12.18
N ALA A 250 10.60 16.34 11.29
CA ALA A 250 11.65 17.15 10.67
C ALA A 250 12.50 17.94 11.69
N LYS A 251 11.91 18.30 12.85
CA LYS A 251 12.54 19.05 13.94
C LYS A 251 13.54 18.25 14.78
N ASP A 252 13.45 16.90 14.77
CA ASP A 252 14.36 16.07 15.57
C ASP A 252 15.77 16.11 14.98
N SER A 253 16.79 15.95 15.83
CA SER A 253 18.18 15.83 15.39
C SER A 253 18.49 14.37 15.05
N LEU A 254 19.25 14.16 13.96
CA LEU A 254 19.69 12.85 13.52
C LEU A 254 21.21 12.84 13.34
N VAL A 255 21.87 11.87 13.93
CA VAL A 255 23.32 11.63 13.80
C VAL A 255 23.53 10.23 13.26
N LEU A 256 24.33 10.10 12.19
CA LEU A 256 24.69 8.81 11.61
C LEU A 256 25.95 8.29 12.32
N THR A 257 25.90 7.03 12.77
CA THR A 257 26.98 6.41 13.55
C THR A 257 27.99 5.64 12.70
N ASP A 258 27.57 5.20 11.51
CA ASP A 258 28.46 4.40 10.64
C ASP A 258 29.52 5.27 9.94
N SER A 259 30.61 4.63 9.56
CA SER A 259 31.64 5.16 8.70
C SER A 259 31.77 4.29 7.44
N ILE A 260 32.27 4.88 6.36
CA ILE A 260 32.51 4.14 5.12
C ILE A 260 33.88 3.47 5.21
N ALA A 261 33.90 2.14 5.16
CA ALA A 261 35.11 1.37 4.95
C ALA A 261 35.12 0.84 3.49
N GLU A 262 36.10 1.27 2.69
CA GLU A 262 36.21 0.82 1.27
C GLU A 262 36.32 -0.71 1.15
N GLY A 263 36.93 -1.37 2.12
CA GLY A 263 37.00 -2.84 2.18
C GLY A 263 35.61 -3.50 2.14
N ASP A 264 34.63 -2.90 2.79
CA ASP A 264 33.27 -3.44 2.86
C ASP A 264 32.53 -3.37 1.52
N ILE A 265 32.94 -2.47 0.61
CA ILE A 265 32.31 -2.35 -0.71
C ILE A 265 32.58 -3.61 -1.53
N ARG A 266 33.78 -4.19 -1.41
CA ARG A 266 34.24 -5.37 -2.17
C ARG A 266 33.86 -6.70 -1.51
N THR A 267 33.70 -6.70 -0.19
CA THR A 267 33.37 -7.90 0.56
C THR A 267 31.89 -8.26 0.43
N ALA A 268 31.59 -9.55 0.53
CA ALA A 268 30.24 -10.14 0.55
C ALA A 268 29.40 -9.94 -0.74
N VAL A 269 30.02 -9.72 -1.90
CA VAL A 269 29.32 -9.68 -3.18
C VAL A 269 29.74 -10.90 -4.02
N PRO A 270 28.96 -11.98 -4.05
CA PRO A 270 29.23 -13.11 -4.93
C PRO A 270 28.91 -12.71 -6.36
N LEU A 271 29.94 -12.38 -7.16
CA LEU A 271 29.78 -12.02 -8.59
C LEU A 271 29.29 -13.19 -9.46
N GLU A 272 29.34 -14.42 -8.94
CA GLU A 272 28.87 -15.65 -9.57
C GLU A 272 27.67 -16.27 -8.84
N SER A 273 26.82 -15.48 -8.22
CA SER A 273 25.68 -16.05 -7.49
C SER A 273 24.60 -16.57 -8.43
N ASN A 274 24.25 -17.84 -8.29
CA ASN A 274 22.97 -18.36 -8.76
C ASN A 274 21.88 -17.65 -7.97
N TYR A 275 21.18 -16.69 -8.60
CA TYR A 275 20.00 -16.08 -8.05
C TYR A 275 18.77 -16.91 -8.44
N GLN A 276 17.75 -16.88 -7.61
CA GLN A 276 16.45 -17.49 -7.91
C GLN A 276 15.42 -16.39 -8.06
N TYR A 277 14.53 -16.53 -9.04
CA TYR A 277 13.42 -15.57 -9.22
C TYR A 277 12.56 -15.44 -7.95
N SER A 278 12.42 -16.56 -7.20
CA SER A 278 11.69 -16.61 -5.94
C SER A 278 12.30 -15.74 -4.82
N ASP A 279 13.55 -15.30 -4.94
CA ASP A 279 14.18 -14.41 -3.95
C ASP A 279 13.64 -12.98 -4.07
N ARG A 280 13.13 -12.62 -5.27
CA ARG A 280 12.53 -11.31 -5.53
C ARG A 280 11.10 -11.25 -5.01
N LYS A 281 10.81 -10.24 -4.19
CA LYS A 281 9.50 -10.08 -3.54
C LYS A 281 8.37 -9.82 -4.54
N GLU A 282 8.66 -9.09 -5.61
CA GLU A 282 7.74 -8.83 -6.71
C GLU A 282 7.35 -10.12 -7.43
N PHE A 283 8.29 -11.05 -7.61
CA PHE A 283 8.01 -12.34 -8.23
C PHE A 283 7.11 -13.21 -7.33
N GLN A 284 7.34 -13.20 -6.02
CA GLN A 284 6.47 -13.88 -5.05
C GLN A 284 5.04 -13.32 -5.09
N ALA A 285 4.87 -11.99 -5.13
CA ALA A 285 3.57 -11.35 -5.22
C ALA A 285 2.83 -11.70 -6.51
N LEU A 286 3.52 -11.67 -7.65
CA LEU A 286 2.92 -11.99 -8.94
C LEU A 286 2.58 -13.49 -9.07
N THR A 287 3.38 -14.38 -8.47
CA THR A 287 3.09 -15.81 -8.38
C THR A 287 1.82 -16.07 -7.56
N ALA A 288 1.66 -15.36 -6.43
CA ALA A 288 0.43 -15.45 -5.64
C ALA A 288 -0.79 -14.93 -6.42
N THR A 289 -0.62 -13.87 -7.23
CA THR A 289 -1.66 -13.36 -8.13
C THR A 289 -2.08 -14.41 -9.17
N ASN A 290 -1.11 -15.13 -9.77
CA ASN A 290 -1.41 -16.20 -10.73
C ASN A 290 -2.26 -17.31 -10.08
N LEU A 291 -1.91 -17.72 -8.87
CA LEU A 291 -2.67 -18.72 -8.12
C LEU A 291 -4.07 -18.21 -7.74
N LEU A 292 -4.25 -16.93 -7.42
CA LEU A 292 -5.57 -16.34 -7.22
C LEU A 292 -6.41 -16.36 -8.49
N ASN A 293 -5.82 -16.16 -9.66
CA ASN A 293 -6.50 -16.29 -10.96
C ASN A 293 -6.94 -17.73 -11.23
N GLU A 294 -6.18 -18.75 -10.80
CA GLU A 294 -6.58 -20.15 -10.87
C GLU A 294 -7.81 -20.42 -10.00
N TYR A 295 -7.84 -19.87 -8.77
CA TYR A 295 -9.04 -19.93 -7.93
C TYR A 295 -10.23 -19.20 -8.56
N ASN A 296 -9.99 -18.07 -9.24
CA ASN A 296 -11.05 -17.34 -9.93
C ASN A 296 -11.64 -18.14 -11.10
N ILE A 297 -10.81 -18.82 -11.88
CA ILE A 297 -11.25 -19.78 -12.92
C ILE A 297 -12.07 -20.90 -12.29
N LYS A 298 -11.59 -21.50 -11.19
CA LYS A 298 -12.28 -22.56 -10.46
C LYS A 298 -13.64 -22.07 -9.94
N ARG A 299 -13.70 -20.84 -9.43
CA ARG A 299 -14.95 -20.20 -8.98
C ARG A 299 -15.97 -20.10 -10.09
N TYR A 300 -15.59 -19.59 -11.27
CA TYR A 300 -16.49 -19.50 -12.42
C TYR A 300 -16.86 -20.87 -12.98
N ARG A 301 -15.97 -21.87 -12.91
CA ARG A 301 -16.30 -23.23 -13.27
C ARG A 301 -17.34 -23.83 -12.33
N TYR A 302 -17.26 -23.57 -11.03
CA TYR A 302 -18.20 -24.05 -10.03
C TYR A 302 -19.52 -23.25 -9.99
N SER A 303 -19.60 -22.10 -10.65
CA SER A 303 -20.86 -21.36 -10.82
C SER A 303 -21.91 -22.10 -11.68
N TYR A 304 -21.50 -23.14 -12.40
CA TYR A 304 -22.42 -24.01 -13.15
C TYR A 304 -23.11 -25.05 -12.25
N LEU A 305 -22.59 -25.29 -11.04
CA LEU A 305 -23.20 -26.24 -10.11
C LEU A 305 -24.47 -25.64 -9.50
N PRO A 306 -25.45 -26.49 -9.13
CA PRO A 306 -26.58 -26.05 -8.33
C PRO A 306 -26.13 -25.40 -7.02
N THR A 307 -26.92 -24.48 -6.49
CA THR A 307 -26.78 -23.98 -5.13
C THR A 307 -27.93 -24.48 -4.26
N ALA A 308 -27.66 -24.75 -2.98
CA ALA A 308 -28.67 -25.22 -2.01
C ALA A 308 -28.66 -24.32 -0.77
N ASN A 309 -29.82 -23.77 -0.45
CA ASN A 309 -30.01 -22.88 0.69
C ASN A 309 -31.15 -23.38 1.57
N LEU A 310 -30.89 -23.46 2.86
CA LEU A 310 -31.91 -23.71 3.90
C LEU A 310 -32.39 -22.36 4.43
N THR A 311 -33.70 -22.17 4.45
CA THR A 311 -34.33 -20.96 4.99
C THR A 311 -35.36 -21.33 6.04
N SER A 312 -35.53 -20.49 7.05
CA SER A 312 -36.67 -20.59 7.97
C SER A 312 -37.12 -19.17 8.31
N ASN A 313 -38.42 -18.97 8.26
CA ASN A 313 -39.00 -17.67 8.60
C ASN A 313 -40.11 -17.86 9.63
N TYR A 314 -39.93 -17.23 10.79
CA TYR A 314 -40.96 -17.11 11.81
C TYR A 314 -41.42 -15.67 11.85
N SER A 315 -42.75 -15.47 11.68
CA SER A 315 -43.29 -14.13 11.74
C SER A 315 -44.57 -14.09 12.58
N LYS A 316 -44.82 -12.95 13.23
CA LYS A 316 -46.06 -12.58 13.82
C LYS A 316 -46.67 -11.40 13.06
N GLN A 317 -47.94 -11.48 12.72
CA GLN A 317 -48.65 -10.45 11.97
C GLN A 317 -49.92 -10.03 12.72
N ALA A 318 -50.22 -8.76 12.74
CA ALA A 318 -51.42 -8.20 13.29
C ALA A 318 -52.15 -7.35 12.26
N PHE A 319 -53.46 -7.55 12.14
CA PHE A 319 -54.35 -6.86 11.21
C PHE A 319 -55.36 -6.02 12.00
N ARG A 320 -55.42 -4.70 11.77
CA ARG A 320 -56.19 -3.76 12.56
C ARG A 320 -56.93 -2.76 11.68
N THR A 321 -58.11 -2.35 12.13
CA THR A 321 -58.84 -1.26 11.52
C THR A 321 -58.40 0.12 11.99
N LYS A 322 -57.79 0.20 13.19
CA LYS A 322 -57.18 1.39 13.80
C LYS A 322 -55.76 1.07 14.22
N PHE A 323 -54.92 2.10 14.48
CA PHE A 323 -53.59 1.92 15.00
C PHE A 323 -53.68 1.49 16.49
N ASP A 324 -53.72 0.20 16.70
CA ASP A 324 -53.77 -0.44 18.02
C ASP A 324 -52.95 -1.73 18.01
N PHE A 325 -51.63 -1.60 18.08
CA PHE A 325 -50.70 -2.74 18.07
C PHE A 325 -50.19 -3.10 19.46
N PHE A 326 -50.41 -2.23 20.45
CA PHE A 326 -50.01 -2.40 21.84
C PHE A 326 -51.13 -2.84 22.76
N GLY A 327 -52.35 -2.93 22.23
CA GLY A 327 -53.56 -3.39 22.94
C GLY A 327 -53.75 -4.91 22.86
N SER A 328 -54.95 -5.36 23.26
CA SER A 328 -55.34 -6.77 23.42
C SER A 328 -55.73 -7.49 22.13
N GLY A 329 -55.35 -7.01 20.98
CA GLY A 329 -55.69 -7.65 19.69
C GLY A 329 -54.78 -8.82 19.29
N ASP A 330 -55.33 -9.73 18.46
CA ASP A 330 -54.62 -10.95 18.05
C ASP A 330 -53.40 -10.71 17.20
N TRP A 331 -52.33 -11.51 17.45
CA TRP A 331 -51.17 -11.65 16.64
C TRP A 331 -51.10 -13.06 16.07
N TYR A 332 -51.15 -13.18 14.76
CA TYR A 332 -51.11 -14.44 14.03
C TYR A 332 -49.68 -14.85 13.76
N SER A 333 -49.33 -16.08 14.15
CA SER A 333 -47.99 -16.62 13.94
C SER A 333 -47.94 -17.44 12.66
N ILE A 334 -46.85 -17.24 11.88
CA ILE A 334 -46.55 -18.03 10.70
C ILE A 334 -45.11 -18.55 10.85
N TRP A 335 -44.91 -19.84 10.66
CA TRP A 335 -43.61 -20.43 10.66
C TRP A 335 -43.46 -21.35 9.45
N ASN A 336 -42.44 -21.15 8.67
CA ASN A 336 -42.10 -21.99 7.53
C ASN A 336 -40.61 -22.33 7.53
N ILE A 337 -40.30 -23.50 7.01
CA ILE A 337 -38.93 -23.98 6.74
C ILE A 337 -38.93 -24.41 5.28
N GLY A 338 -37.93 -23.95 4.53
CA GLY A 338 -37.80 -24.21 3.11
C GLY A 338 -36.35 -24.63 2.74
N LEU A 339 -36.24 -25.59 1.87
CA LEU A 339 -34.97 -25.92 1.18
C LEU A 339 -35.14 -25.48 -0.29
N THR A 340 -34.31 -24.55 -0.69
CA THR A 340 -34.30 -24.06 -2.07
C THR A 340 -33.05 -24.54 -2.79
N ILE A 341 -33.24 -25.25 -3.90
CA ILE A 341 -32.15 -25.68 -4.79
C ILE A 341 -32.31 -24.90 -6.10
N ASN A 342 -31.33 -24.05 -6.40
CA ASN A 342 -31.31 -23.32 -7.65
C ASN A 342 -30.37 -24.01 -8.65
N VAL A 343 -30.92 -24.46 -9.76
CA VAL A 343 -30.16 -25.10 -10.86
C VAL A 343 -30.08 -24.11 -12.02
N PRO A 344 -28.90 -23.62 -12.35
CA PRO A 344 -28.75 -22.72 -13.49
C PRO A 344 -28.86 -23.51 -14.80
N ILE A 345 -29.94 -23.32 -15.55
CA ILE A 345 -30.18 -24.02 -16.84
C ILE A 345 -29.63 -23.22 -17.99
N PHE A 346 -29.94 -21.94 -18.06
CA PHE A 346 -29.49 -21.02 -19.11
C PHE A 346 -29.39 -19.59 -18.57
N ASP A 347 -28.29 -18.90 -18.86
CA ASP A 347 -28.00 -17.55 -18.39
C ASP A 347 -27.53 -16.60 -19.49
N GLY A 348 -27.89 -16.87 -20.75
CA GLY A 348 -27.47 -16.05 -21.87
C GLY A 348 -25.94 -16.07 -22.11
N PHE A 349 -25.26 -17.18 -21.81
CA PHE A 349 -23.80 -17.36 -21.92
C PHE A 349 -22.96 -16.51 -20.95
N ALA A 350 -23.56 -15.86 -19.95
CA ALA A 350 -22.83 -15.01 -18.99
C ALA A 350 -21.73 -15.78 -18.25
N LYS A 351 -22.00 -17.03 -17.78
CA LYS A 351 -21.00 -17.87 -17.11
C LYS A 351 -19.85 -18.26 -18.06
N ALA A 352 -20.17 -18.60 -19.30
CA ALA A 352 -19.16 -18.94 -20.31
C ALA A 352 -18.21 -17.74 -20.57
N SER A 353 -18.77 -16.53 -20.73
CA SER A 353 -18.01 -15.30 -20.92
C SER A 353 -17.15 -14.98 -19.70
N ASN A 354 -17.69 -15.11 -18.48
CA ASN A 354 -16.93 -14.89 -17.25
C ASN A 354 -15.79 -15.90 -17.08
N LEU A 355 -16.01 -17.16 -17.43
CA LEU A 355 -14.96 -18.18 -17.41
C LEU A 355 -13.88 -17.90 -18.45
N ALA A 356 -14.27 -17.50 -19.68
CA ALA A 356 -13.33 -17.10 -20.72
C ALA A 356 -12.50 -15.89 -20.30
N LYS A 357 -13.14 -14.84 -19.75
CA LYS A 357 -12.47 -13.67 -19.19
C LYS A 357 -11.45 -14.05 -18.09
N ALA A 358 -11.82 -14.92 -17.16
CA ALA A 358 -10.91 -15.36 -16.11
C ALA A 358 -9.68 -16.11 -16.66
N LYS A 359 -9.87 -16.96 -17.70
CA LYS A 359 -8.75 -17.62 -18.38
C LYS A 359 -7.82 -16.63 -19.06
N LEU A 360 -8.36 -15.60 -19.75
CA LEU A 360 -7.55 -14.55 -20.37
C LEU A 360 -6.79 -13.73 -19.33
N GLN A 361 -7.38 -13.44 -18.18
CA GLN A 361 -6.70 -12.77 -17.06
C GLN A 361 -5.56 -13.62 -16.51
N GLN A 362 -5.74 -14.94 -16.38
CA GLN A 362 -4.65 -15.85 -15.99
C GLN A 362 -3.52 -15.83 -17.02
N GLN A 363 -3.84 -15.94 -18.31
CA GLN A 363 -2.85 -15.91 -19.37
C GLN A 363 -2.08 -14.56 -19.38
N GLN A 364 -2.78 -13.44 -19.15
CA GLN A 364 -2.14 -12.14 -18.98
C GLN A 364 -1.14 -12.13 -17.83
N THR A 365 -1.50 -12.71 -16.69
CA THR A 365 -0.59 -12.81 -15.53
C THR A 365 0.58 -13.75 -15.81
N GLN A 366 0.39 -14.82 -16.55
CA GLN A 366 1.48 -15.70 -16.99
C GLN A 366 2.47 -14.94 -17.90
N ASN A 367 1.97 -14.16 -18.86
CA ASN A 367 2.81 -13.30 -19.70
C ASN A 367 3.58 -12.26 -18.86
N GLN A 368 2.94 -11.71 -17.82
CA GLN A 368 3.60 -10.80 -16.88
C GLN A 368 4.70 -11.51 -16.07
N LEU A 369 4.49 -12.77 -15.66
CA LEU A 369 5.52 -13.58 -14.98
C LEU A 369 6.73 -13.84 -15.89
N GLU A 370 6.51 -14.20 -17.14
CA GLU A 370 7.61 -14.40 -18.09
C GLU A 370 8.35 -13.07 -18.37
N ASN A 371 7.63 -11.98 -18.56
CA ASN A 371 8.25 -10.66 -18.71
C ASN A 371 9.04 -10.24 -17.45
N LEU A 372 8.53 -10.56 -16.26
CA LEU A 372 9.23 -10.26 -15.01
C LEU A 372 10.53 -11.07 -14.87
N LYS A 373 10.55 -12.35 -15.31
CA LYS A 373 11.80 -13.14 -15.36
C LYS A 373 12.83 -12.47 -16.26
N LEU A 374 12.44 -12.09 -17.49
CA LEU A 374 13.32 -11.37 -18.40
C LEU A 374 13.82 -10.05 -17.84
N SER A 375 12.95 -9.31 -17.13
CA SER A 375 13.33 -8.08 -16.44
C SER A 375 14.34 -8.34 -15.31
N ILE A 376 14.15 -9.38 -14.51
CA ILE A 376 15.08 -9.76 -13.43
C ILE A 376 16.43 -10.15 -14.02
N ASP A 377 16.46 -10.98 -15.09
CA ASP A 377 17.71 -11.37 -15.76
C ASP A 377 18.46 -10.14 -16.28
N ASN A 378 17.75 -9.20 -16.91
CA ASN A 378 18.30 -7.95 -17.38
C ASN A 378 18.79 -7.06 -16.22
N ASP A 379 18.00 -6.91 -15.15
CA ASP A 379 18.37 -6.14 -13.96
C ASP A 379 19.65 -6.67 -13.32
N VAL A 380 19.76 -8.01 -13.17
CA VAL A 380 20.95 -8.66 -12.60
C VAL A 380 22.17 -8.45 -13.50
N ALA A 381 22.03 -8.63 -14.82
CA ALA A 381 23.13 -8.43 -15.75
C ALA A 381 23.61 -6.97 -15.76
N LEU A 382 22.68 -6.01 -15.82
CA LEU A 382 22.97 -4.58 -15.79
C LEU A 382 23.63 -4.16 -14.47
N ALA A 383 23.04 -4.56 -13.34
CA ALA A 383 23.56 -4.22 -12.02
C ALA A 383 24.97 -4.83 -11.79
N ARG A 384 25.21 -6.07 -12.26
CA ARG A 384 26.53 -6.71 -12.22
C ARG A 384 27.56 -5.91 -13.02
N ASN A 385 27.24 -5.54 -14.26
CA ASN A 385 28.14 -4.77 -15.11
C ASN A 385 28.44 -3.39 -14.49
N THR A 386 27.41 -2.71 -14.01
CA THR A 386 27.55 -1.42 -13.33
C THR A 386 28.42 -1.52 -12.08
N PHE A 387 28.21 -2.55 -11.25
CA PHE A 387 29.01 -2.75 -10.05
C PHE A 387 30.46 -3.06 -10.38
N SER A 388 30.75 -3.94 -11.34
CA SER A 388 32.13 -4.26 -11.77
C SER A 388 32.83 -3.03 -12.30
N SER A 389 32.17 -2.22 -13.13
CA SER A 389 32.72 -0.98 -13.68
C SER A 389 32.98 0.08 -12.61
N ALA A 390 32.03 0.20 -11.64
CA ALA A 390 32.14 1.16 -10.54
C ALA A 390 33.36 0.84 -9.62
N ILE A 391 33.59 -0.43 -9.33
CA ILE A 391 34.79 -0.86 -8.56
C ILE A 391 36.10 -0.49 -9.28
N VAL A 392 36.20 -0.75 -10.59
CA VAL A 392 37.38 -0.38 -11.37
C VAL A 392 37.55 1.14 -11.44
N SER A 393 36.45 1.87 -11.63
CA SER A 393 36.43 3.34 -11.61
C SER A 393 36.94 3.89 -10.27
N LEU A 394 36.44 3.34 -9.15
CA LEU A 394 36.86 3.73 -7.81
C LEU A 394 38.38 3.56 -7.63
N ASP A 395 38.97 2.45 -8.11
CA ASP A 395 40.39 2.20 -8.03
C ASP A 395 41.22 3.23 -8.81
N TYR A 396 40.77 3.56 -10.02
CA TYR A 396 41.42 4.58 -10.83
C TYR A 396 41.30 5.98 -10.20
N GLN A 397 40.12 6.34 -9.71
CA GLN A 397 39.95 7.67 -9.09
C GLN A 397 40.71 7.80 -7.77
N ARG A 398 40.85 6.73 -6.98
CA ARG A 398 41.69 6.72 -5.80
C ARG A 398 43.17 6.98 -6.16
N LYS A 399 43.70 6.23 -7.13
CA LYS A 399 45.09 6.43 -7.60
C LYS A 399 45.31 7.84 -8.16
N ASN A 400 44.32 8.34 -8.91
CA ASN A 400 44.37 9.69 -9.44
C ASN A 400 44.42 10.76 -8.35
N MET A 401 43.60 10.58 -7.31
CA MET A 401 43.57 11.47 -6.13
C MET A 401 44.91 11.44 -5.38
N GLU A 402 45.47 10.25 -5.13
CA GLU A 402 46.77 10.10 -4.48
C GLU A 402 47.92 10.75 -5.29
N LEU A 403 47.89 10.62 -6.63
CA LEU A 403 48.83 11.28 -7.53
C LEU A 403 48.66 12.79 -7.52
N ALA A 404 47.46 13.29 -7.61
CA ALA A 404 47.16 14.74 -7.56
C ALA A 404 47.60 15.36 -6.23
N GLU A 405 47.44 14.63 -5.10
CA GLU A 405 47.92 15.08 -3.80
C GLU A 405 49.45 15.17 -3.77
N SER A 406 50.13 14.16 -4.33
CA SER A 406 51.62 14.20 -4.47
C SER A 406 52.09 15.34 -5.34
N VAL A 407 51.42 15.61 -6.47
CA VAL A 407 51.72 16.75 -7.36
C VAL A 407 51.53 18.09 -6.65
N TYR A 408 50.41 18.24 -5.93
CA TYR A 408 50.13 19.43 -5.13
C TYR A 408 51.23 19.66 -4.07
N ASP A 409 51.60 18.63 -3.32
CA ASP A 409 52.63 18.74 -2.27
C ASP A 409 54.01 19.11 -2.83
N GLN A 410 54.35 18.59 -4.00
CA GLN A 410 55.59 18.96 -4.67
C GLN A 410 55.55 20.40 -5.20
N SER A 411 54.45 20.82 -5.83
CA SER A 411 54.25 22.18 -6.33
C SER A 411 54.27 23.19 -5.18
N ARG A 412 53.68 22.85 -4.04
CA ARG A 412 53.72 23.67 -2.83
C ARG A 412 55.13 23.85 -2.30
N LYS A 413 55.91 22.78 -2.17
CA LYS A 413 57.32 22.85 -1.74
C LYS A 413 58.19 23.70 -2.67
N LYS A 414 57.97 23.61 -4.00
CA LYS A 414 58.66 24.45 -4.99
C LYS A 414 58.26 25.92 -4.84
N TYR A 415 56.98 26.20 -4.66
CA TYR A 415 56.47 27.56 -4.46
C TYR A 415 57.00 28.18 -3.17
N GLU A 416 57.00 27.45 -2.04
CA GLU A 416 57.55 27.88 -0.75
C GLU A 416 59.08 28.13 -0.81
N ALA A 417 59.79 27.38 -1.68
CA ALA A 417 61.22 27.60 -1.93
C ALA A 417 61.53 28.71 -2.95
N GLY A 418 60.51 29.38 -3.51
CA GLY A 418 60.68 30.44 -4.54
C GLY A 418 61.09 29.87 -5.93
N LEU A 419 60.97 28.57 -6.14
CA LEU A 419 61.34 27.85 -7.38
C LEU A 419 60.14 27.51 -8.28
N GLY A 420 58.91 27.78 -7.82
CA GLY A 420 57.65 27.53 -8.51
C GLY A 420 56.82 28.80 -8.69
N SER A 421 55.95 28.79 -9.72
CA SER A 421 55.03 29.91 -9.96
C SER A 421 53.71 29.73 -9.19
N THR A 422 53.02 30.83 -8.92
CA THR A 422 51.64 30.83 -8.38
C THR A 422 50.68 30.08 -9.29
N THR A 423 50.93 30.10 -10.61
CA THR A 423 50.12 29.34 -11.59
C THR A 423 50.27 27.83 -11.39
N ASP A 424 51.50 27.32 -11.14
CA ASP A 424 51.73 25.90 -10.96
C ASP A 424 51.04 25.36 -9.72
N ILE A 425 51.13 26.04 -8.58
CA ILE A 425 50.44 25.60 -7.35
C ILE A 425 48.93 25.73 -7.43
N THR A 426 48.40 26.78 -8.09
CA THR A 426 46.94 26.96 -8.28
C THR A 426 46.36 25.90 -9.20
N THR A 427 47.12 25.53 -10.27
CA THR A 427 46.73 24.43 -11.16
C THR A 427 46.73 23.10 -10.40
N ALA A 428 47.82 22.79 -9.69
CA ALA A 428 47.91 21.57 -8.88
C ALA A 428 46.83 21.50 -7.79
N GLN A 429 46.46 22.63 -7.19
CA GLN A 429 45.31 22.68 -6.22
C GLN A 429 43.99 22.42 -6.89
N THR A 430 43.75 22.94 -8.09
CA THR A 430 42.53 22.70 -8.86
C THR A 430 42.41 21.24 -9.29
N ASP A 431 43.53 20.65 -9.73
CA ASP A 431 43.60 19.22 -10.10
C ASP A 431 43.31 18.32 -8.89
N LEU A 432 43.88 18.67 -7.72
CA LEU A 432 43.60 17.94 -6.48
C LEU A 432 42.14 18.00 -6.09
N VAL A 433 41.51 19.21 -6.09
CA VAL A 433 40.08 19.37 -5.79
C VAL A 433 39.23 18.55 -6.75
N THR A 434 39.58 18.56 -8.04
CA THR A 434 38.88 17.79 -9.07
C THR A 434 39.04 16.28 -8.84
N ALA A 435 40.25 15.81 -8.58
CA ALA A 435 40.53 14.39 -8.30
C ALA A 435 39.78 13.90 -7.01
N GLN A 436 39.79 14.71 -5.96
CA GLN A 436 39.03 14.42 -4.72
C GLN A 436 37.52 14.35 -4.96
N THR A 437 36.97 15.25 -5.74
CA THR A 437 35.52 15.27 -6.10
C THR A 437 35.18 14.01 -6.92
N ASN A 438 36.00 13.65 -7.90
CA ASN A 438 35.81 12.47 -8.72
C ASN A 438 35.91 11.17 -7.90
N TYR A 439 36.86 11.10 -6.96
CA TYR A 439 36.99 9.96 -6.05
C TYR A 439 35.72 9.81 -5.15
N VAL A 440 35.25 10.89 -4.58
CA VAL A 440 34.02 10.89 -3.73
C VAL A 440 32.80 10.46 -4.54
N SER A 441 32.67 10.93 -5.79
CA SER A 441 31.62 10.47 -6.70
C SER A 441 31.73 8.98 -6.99
N ALA A 442 32.93 8.49 -7.37
CA ALA A 442 33.16 7.08 -7.65
C ALA A 442 32.93 6.18 -6.43
N LEU A 443 33.23 6.67 -5.23
CA LEU A 443 32.94 5.99 -3.97
C LEU A 443 31.42 5.81 -3.77
N TYR A 444 30.64 6.87 -3.96
CA TYR A 444 29.20 6.81 -3.91
C TYR A 444 28.62 5.86 -4.95
N ASP A 445 29.06 5.99 -6.21
CA ASP A 445 28.59 5.16 -7.32
C ASP A 445 28.88 3.66 -7.08
N ALA A 446 30.03 3.32 -6.52
CA ALA A 446 30.37 1.95 -6.16
C ALA A 446 29.48 1.38 -5.05
N ILE A 447 29.14 2.20 -4.04
CA ILE A 447 28.25 1.81 -2.95
C ILE A 447 26.82 1.59 -3.48
N ILE A 448 26.33 2.51 -4.31
CA ILE A 448 24.97 2.40 -4.88
C ILE A 448 24.87 1.22 -5.83
N ALA A 449 25.88 1.01 -6.67
CA ALA A 449 25.95 -0.15 -7.56
C ALA A 449 25.94 -1.48 -6.78
N LYS A 450 26.61 -1.55 -5.62
CA LYS A 450 26.52 -2.69 -4.71
C LYS A 450 25.08 -2.90 -4.19
N VAL A 451 24.42 -1.84 -3.72
CA VAL A 451 23.04 -1.89 -3.21
C VAL A 451 22.09 -2.36 -4.31
N ASP A 452 22.22 -1.79 -5.52
CA ASP A 452 21.35 -2.15 -6.64
C ASP A 452 21.61 -3.60 -7.12
N TYR A 453 22.86 -4.08 -7.08
CA TYR A 453 23.17 -5.47 -7.39
C TYR A 453 22.59 -6.44 -6.35
N LEU A 454 22.75 -6.16 -5.05
CA LEU A 454 22.18 -6.97 -3.98
C LEU A 454 20.65 -7.00 -4.04
N LYS A 455 20.01 -5.88 -4.39
CA LYS A 455 18.58 -5.83 -4.67
C LYS A 455 18.22 -6.69 -5.87
N ALA A 456 18.96 -6.59 -6.98
CA ALA A 456 18.67 -7.32 -8.22
C ALA A 456 18.69 -8.84 -8.01
N ILE A 457 19.59 -9.36 -7.18
CA ILE A 457 19.66 -10.78 -6.81
C ILE A 457 18.76 -11.17 -5.63
N GLY A 458 17.97 -10.23 -5.07
CA GLY A 458 17.07 -10.46 -3.94
C GLY A 458 17.75 -10.72 -2.59
N LYS A 459 19.01 -10.26 -2.41
CA LYS A 459 19.84 -10.51 -1.21
C LYS A 459 20.24 -9.23 -0.47
N LEU A 460 19.47 -8.17 -0.58
CA LEU A 460 19.74 -6.94 0.18
C LEU A 460 19.47 -7.21 1.67
N PRO A 461 20.52 -7.07 2.56
CA PRO A 461 20.45 -7.43 3.98
C PRO A 461 19.51 -6.54 4.81
#